data_04d78dc987f5509f9c0067ba7d1d5bc0
#
_entry.id   04d78dc987f5509f9c0067ba7d1d5bc0
#
_cell.length_a   1.000
_cell.length_b   1.000
_cell.length_c   1.000
_cell.angle_alpha   90.00
_cell.angle_beta   90.00
_cell.angle_gamma   90.00
#
_symmetry.space_group_name_H-M   'P 1'
#
loop_
_entity.id
_entity.type
_entity.pdbx_description
1 polymer ?
#
loop_
_entity_poly.entity_id
_entity_poly.type
_entity_poly.pdbx_seq_one_letter_code
_entity_poly.pdbx_strand_id
1 'polypeptide(L)'
;DKIVILEDTDGDGKADKSTVFADDLQIPLSFEFGDGGVYVSEEPHMSFIKDTDGDGKADYREKVLTGFGCEDSHHALHDFVWSPDGDLVFRESIFHHSQIETPYGPVRQQNSGWFRFEPRLHRLTSFGTYHSTNPWGVTFDDWGQHVASHPIYAQAFHALDPVYPKQHSRPAGLRAYSGTCGQEFVDFASWPKEMQRGYVKVRYKPTNR
;
A
#
# COMPACT_ATOMS: atom_id res chain seq x y z
N ASP A 1 9.37 -12.02 11.22
CA ASP A 1 8.91 -12.28 9.84
C ASP A 1 10.04 -12.02 8.84
N LYS A 2 9.82 -12.35 7.55
CA LYS A 2 10.87 -12.26 6.53
C LYS A 2 10.29 -11.97 5.15
N ILE A 3 11.12 -11.38 4.31
CA ILE A 3 10.93 -11.26 2.86
C ILE A 3 11.83 -12.29 2.19
N VAL A 4 11.30 -12.99 1.19
CA VAL A 4 12.04 -14.00 0.42
C VAL A 4 11.97 -13.69 -1.06
N ILE A 5 13.06 -13.98 -1.77
CA ILE A 5 13.11 -13.99 -3.22
C ILE A 5 12.84 -15.43 -3.66
N LEU A 6 11.87 -15.59 -4.55
CA LEU A 6 11.56 -16.87 -5.17
C LEU A 6 12.00 -16.81 -6.63
N GLU A 7 12.72 -17.82 -7.08
CA GLU A 7 13.26 -17.89 -8.43
C GLU A 7 12.84 -19.20 -9.09
N ASP A 8 12.44 -19.11 -10.35
CA ASP A 8 12.25 -20.24 -11.25
C ASP A 8 13.53 -20.35 -12.09
N THR A 9 14.39 -21.29 -11.74
CA THR A 9 15.74 -21.38 -12.37
C THR A 9 15.75 -22.24 -13.62
N ASP A 10 14.74 -23.08 -13.83
CA ASP A 10 14.62 -23.97 -14.99
C ASP A 10 13.54 -23.56 -16.00
N GLY A 11 12.73 -22.53 -15.66
CA GLY A 11 11.73 -21.96 -16.57
C GLY A 11 10.44 -22.78 -16.69
N ASP A 12 10.14 -23.64 -15.71
CA ASP A 12 8.94 -24.48 -15.74
C ASP A 12 7.67 -23.78 -15.21
N GLY A 13 7.82 -22.54 -14.75
CA GLY A 13 6.74 -21.73 -14.17
C GLY A 13 6.54 -21.95 -12.67
N LYS A 14 7.45 -22.65 -12.01
CA LYS A 14 7.43 -22.84 -10.55
C LYS A 14 8.74 -22.41 -9.95
N ALA A 15 8.66 -21.78 -8.80
CA ALA A 15 9.86 -21.40 -8.06
C ALA A 15 10.53 -22.65 -7.47
N ASP A 16 11.79 -22.87 -7.79
CA ASP A 16 12.62 -23.97 -7.31
C ASP A 16 13.78 -23.51 -6.41
N LYS A 17 13.99 -22.20 -6.32
CA LYS A 17 14.98 -21.59 -5.43
C LYS A 17 14.32 -20.52 -4.56
N SER A 18 14.72 -20.48 -3.28
CA SER A 18 14.27 -19.48 -2.33
C SER A 18 15.44 -18.91 -1.57
N THR A 19 15.58 -17.59 -1.59
CA THR A 19 16.60 -16.84 -0.85
C THR A 19 15.93 -15.94 0.17
N VAL A 20 16.37 -15.95 1.42
CA VAL A 20 15.89 -14.97 2.41
C VAL A 20 16.58 -13.65 2.12
N PHE A 21 15.79 -12.67 1.66
CA PHE A 21 16.25 -11.32 1.36
C PHE A 21 16.44 -10.50 2.62
N ALA A 22 15.45 -10.51 3.50
CA ALA A 22 15.51 -9.86 4.81
C ALA A 22 14.72 -10.68 5.84
N ASP A 23 15.24 -10.79 7.04
CA ASP A 23 14.59 -11.39 8.18
C ASP A 23 14.50 -10.42 9.37
N ASP A 24 14.04 -10.94 10.52
CA ASP A 24 13.86 -10.15 11.74
C ASP A 24 12.98 -8.90 11.54
N LEU A 25 11.97 -9.03 10.66
CA LEU A 25 10.99 -7.98 10.38
C LEU A 25 9.81 -8.10 11.37
N GLN A 26 9.32 -6.95 11.82
CA GLN A 26 8.19 -6.91 12.75
C GLN A 26 6.88 -6.65 11.99
N ILE A 27 6.09 -7.71 11.83
CA ILE A 27 4.74 -7.67 11.22
C ILE A 27 4.71 -6.86 9.90
N PRO A 28 5.51 -7.26 8.89
CA PRO A 28 5.53 -6.55 7.60
C PRO A 28 4.25 -6.86 6.82
N LEU A 29 3.31 -5.92 6.79
CA LEU A 29 2.04 -6.07 6.06
C LEU A 29 2.15 -5.69 4.59
N SER A 30 3.10 -4.83 4.26
CA SER A 30 3.29 -4.33 2.89
C SER A 30 4.75 -3.99 2.64
N PHE A 31 5.14 -4.11 1.39
CA PHE A 31 6.40 -3.57 0.90
C PHE A 31 6.24 -3.09 -0.54
N GLU A 32 7.12 -2.19 -0.96
CA GLU A 32 7.16 -1.67 -2.33
C GLU A 32 8.60 -1.39 -2.75
N PHE A 33 8.93 -1.69 -4.00
CA PHE A 33 10.25 -1.43 -4.56
C PHE A 33 10.44 0.05 -4.87
N GLY A 34 11.62 0.58 -4.61
CA GLY A 34 11.97 1.95 -4.94
C GLY A 34 13.41 2.28 -4.57
N ASP A 35 13.97 3.30 -5.19
CA ASP A 35 15.31 3.85 -4.91
C ASP A 35 16.44 2.80 -4.85
N GLY A 36 16.25 1.69 -5.58
CA GLY A 36 17.19 0.58 -5.62
C GLY A 36 17.15 -0.33 -4.40
N GLY A 37 16.05 -0.33 -3.66
CA GLY A 37 15.80 -1.16 -2.49
C GLY A 37 14.30 -1.39 -2.30
N VAL A 38 13.89 -1.60 -1.07
CA VAL A 38 12.52 -1.96 -0.70
C VAL A 38 12.08 -1.12 0.51
N TYR A 39 10.97 -0.42 0.38
CA TYR A 39 10.26 0.19 1.51
C TYR A 39 9.36 -0.86 2.16
N VAL A 40 9.44 -1.02 3.47
CA VAL A 40 8.73 -2.06 4.22
C VAL A 40 8.00 -1.46 5.40
N SER A 41 6.76 -1.85 5.60
CA SER A 41 6.03 -1.55 6.83
C SER A 41 6.55 -2.43 7.97
N GLU A 42 6.90 -1.82 9.10
CA GLU A 42 7.35 -2.50 10.30
C GLU A 42 6.90 -1.72 11.53
N GLU A 43 5.81 -2.11 12.14
CA GLU A 43 5.25 -1.38 13.29
C GLU A 43 6.30 -1.04 14.36
N PRO A 44 6.38 0.20 14.84
CA PRO A 44 5.71 1.43 14.40
C PRO A 44 6.51 2.21 13.35
N HIS A 45 7.26 1.54 12.50
CA HIS A 45 8.20 2.14 11.55
C HIS A 45 7.81 1.87 10.10
N MET A 46 8.32 2.71 9.22
CA MET A 46 8.59 2.38 7.83
C MET A 46 10.09 2.29 7.67
N SER A 47 10.57 1.15 7.19
CA SER A 47 11.99 0.90 6.95
C SER A 47 12.29 0.88 5.46
N PHE A 48 13.50 1.30 5.09
CA PHE A 48 14.08 1.08 3.77
C PHE A 48 15.20 0.05 3.92
N ILE A 49 15.15 -0.99 3.12
CA ILE A 49 16.13 -2.08 3.13
C ILE A 49 16.69 -2.30 1.72
N LYS A 50 17.95 -2.64 1.64
CA LYS A 50 18.65 -2.79 0.37
C LYS A 50 19.73 -3.85 0.44
N ASP A 51 19.91 -4.55 -0.67
CA ASP A 51 21.08 -5.35 -1.01
C ASP A 51 22.05 -4.44 -1.74
N THR A 52 23.24 -4.18 -1.16
CA THR A 52 24.21 -3.25 -1.74
C THR A 52 25.33 -3.94 -2.50
N ASP A 53 25.53 -5.24 -2.29
CA ASP A 53 26.59 -6.03 -2.95
C ASP A 53 26.06 -7.02 -3.99
N GLY A 54 24.73 -7.22 -4.09
CA GLY A 54 24.09 -8.02 -5.13
C GLY A 54 24.05 -9.52 -4.82
N ASP A 55 24.20 -9.93 -3.57
CA ASP A 55 24.14 -11.34 -3.16
C ASP A 55 22.71 -11.87 -2.95
N GLY A 56 21.71 -11.02 -3.09
CA GLY A 56 20.30 -11.34 -2.87
C GLY A 56 19.86 -11.24 -1.42
N LYS A 57 20.66 -10.63 -0.56
CA LYS A 57 20.34 -10.39 0.84
C LYS A 57 20.51 -8.91 1.18
N ALA A 58 19.60 -8.41 1.98
CA ALA A 58 19.67 -7.03 2.45
C ALA A 58 20.79 -6.88 3.49
N ASP A 59 21.74 -6.01 3.20
CA ASP A 59 22.85 -5.63 4.06
C ASP A 59 22.79 -4.17 4.53
N TYR A 60 21.80 -3.41 4.04
CA TYR A 60 21.49 -2.06 4.49
C TYR A 60 20.05 -1.99 5.00
N ARG A 61 19.85 -1.35 6.16
CA ARG A 61 18.53 -1.12 6.75
C ARG A 61 18.48 0.23 7.48
N GLU A 62 17.50 1.03 7.13
CA GLU A 62 17.25 2.34 7.71
C GLU A 62 15.79 2.47 8.12
N LYS A 63 15.53 3.01 9.31
CA LYS A 63 14.20 3.45 9.72
C LYS A 63 13.94 4.83 9.12
N VAL A 64 13.13 4.88 8.07
CA VAL A 64 12.85 6.12 7.33
C VAL A 64 11.86 7.00 8.06
N LEU A 65 10.81 6.40 8.59
CA LEU A 65 9.76 7.07 9.36
C LEU A 65 9.42 6.23 10.60
N THR A 66 9.02 6.90 11.67
CA THR A 66 8.58 6.24 12.90
C THR A 66 7.46 7.03 13.58
N GLY A 67 6.61 6.32 14.34
CA GLY A 67 5.50 6.90 15.07
C GLY A 67 4.12 6.54 14.49
N PHE A 68 4.08 5.53 13.62
CA PHE A 68 2.81 4.94 13.19
C PHE A 68 2.14 4.18 14.33
N GLY A 69 0.82 4.16 14.32
CA GLY A 69 0.04 3.43 15.31
C GLY A 69 0.29 1.93 15.24
N CYS A 70 0.22 1.26 16.38
CA CYS A 70 0.38 -0.19 16.52
C CYS A 70 -0.67 -0.79 17.46
N GLU A 71 -1.83 -0.15 17.56
CA GLU A 71 -2.92 -0.61 18.40
C GLU A 71 -3.60 -1.87 17.86
N ASP A 72 -3.50 -2.11 16.57
CA ASP A 72 -4.02 -3.31 15.93
C ASP A 72 -3.15 -3.73 14.74
N SER A 73 -2.42 -4.82 14.90
CA SER A 73 -1.46 -5.31 13.90
C SER A 73 -2.06 -5.66 12.53
N HIS A 74 -3.36 -5.96 12.46
CA HIS A 74 -4.05 -6.21 11.19
C HIS A 74 -4.35 -4.92 10.41
N HIS A 75 -4.25 -3.79 11.06
CA HIS A 75 -4.63 -2.50 10.54
C HIS A 75 -3.45 -1.52 10.45
N ALA A 76 -2.26 -2.04 10.69
CA ALA A 76 -1.01 -1.28 10.60
C ALA A 76 -0.76 -0.74 9.18
N LEU A 77 0.36 -0.11 9.02
CA LEU A 77 0.77 0.50 7.76
C LEU A 77 0.79 -0.52 6.61
N HIS A 78 0.04 -0.27 5.54
CA HIS A 78 -0.10 -1.18 4.41
C HIS A 78 -0.47 -0.47 3.10
N ASP A 79 -0.64 -1.26 2.02
CA ASP A 79 -1.00 -0.79 0.68
C ASP A 79 -0.02 0.25 0.11
N PHE A 80 1.25 -0.10 0.07
CA PHE A 80 2.28 0.75 -0.52
C PHE A 80 2.17 0.75 -2.04
N VAL A 81 2.00 1.93 -2.63
CA VAL A 81 1.88 2.13 -4.07
C VAL A 81 2.53 3.46 -4.47
N TRP A 82 3.34 3.46 -5.52
CA TRP A 82 3.83 4.71 -6.11
C TRP A 82 2.73 5.43 -6.84
N SER A 83 2.53 6.68 -6.49
CA SER A 83 1.67 7.56 -7.27
C SER A 83 2.36 7.95 -8.60
N PRO A 84 1.59 8.30 -9.64
CA PRO A 84 2.17 8.68 -10.93
C PRO A 84 3.14 9.86 -10.90
N ASP A 85 3.08 10.70 -9.89
CA ASP A 85 3.99 11.82 -9.66
C ASP A 85 5.21 11.46 -8.79
N GLY A 86 5.34 10.20 -8.36
CA GLY A 86 6.53 9.66 -7.72
C GLY A 86 6.57 9.72 -6.20
N ASP A 87 5.44 9.96 -5.55
CA ASP A 87 5.33 9.81 -4.09
C ASP A 87 4.90 8.38 -3.73
N LEU A 88 5.43 7.85 -2.64
CA LEU A 88 4.95 6.60 -2.06
C LEU A 88 3.68 6.86 -1.25
N VAL A 89 2.57 6.33 -1.72
CA VAL A 89 1.28 6.43 -1.06
C VAL A 89 0.99 5.14 -0.31
N PHE A 90 0.51 5.28 0.90
CA PHE A 90 0.17 4.16 1.77
C PHE A 90 -0.89 4.57 2.78
N ARG A 91 -1.37 3.63 3.56
CA ARG A 91 -2.46 3.87 4.49
C ARG A 91 -2.33 3.08 5.79
N GLU A 92 -3.07 3.51 6.76
CA GLU A 92 -3.40 2.76 7.97
C GLU A 92 -4.92 2.63 8.10
N SER A 93 -5.38 1.80 9.03
CA SER A 93 -6.79 1.56 9.24
C SER A 93 -7.29 2.09 10.58
N ILE A 94 -8.46 1.63 10.97
CA ILE A 94 -9.14 2.00 12.22
C ILE A 94 -8.30 1.61 13.46
N PHE A 95 -8.53 2.30 14.55
CA PHE A 95 -7.92 2.19 15.88
C PHE A 95 -6.58 2.90 16.03
N HIS A 96 -5.81 3.09 14.98
CA HIS A 96 -4.48 3.67 15.05
C HIS A 96 -4.49 5.14 15.46
N HIS A 97 -3.48 5.51 16.23
CA HIS A 97 -3.14 6.87 16.59
C HIS A 97 -1.69 7.13 16.19
N SER A 98 -1.52 7.65 15.00
CA SER A 98 -0.20 7.89 14.44
C SER A 98 0.25 9.32 14.69
N GLN A 99 1.49 9.46 15.13
CA GLN A 99 2.17 10.74 15.30
C GLN A 99 3.61 10.60 14.83
N ILE A 100 3.87 10.99 13.61
CA ILE A 100 5.17 10.88 12.96
C ILE A 100 5.86 12.23 13.03
N GLU A 101 7.04 12.28 13.61
CA GLU A 101 7.88 13.48 13.60
C GLU A 101 8.67 13.55 12.29
N THR A 102 8.62 14.69 11.62
CA THR A 102 9.35 14.94 10.38
C THR A 102 10.11 16.26 10.46
N PRO A 103 11.09 16.50 9.56
CA PRO A 103 11.76 17.80 9.48
C PRO A 103 10.82 18.98 9.23
N TYR A 104 9.61 18.70 8.74
CA TYR A 104 8.60 19.72 8.42
C TYR A 104 7.53 19.86 9.50
N GLY A 105 7.70 19.18 10.62
CA GLY A 105 6.75 19.14 11.72
C GLY A 105 6.02 17.81 11.84
N PRO A 106 5.19 17.64 12.88
CA PRO A 106 4.50 16.40 13.14
C PRO A 106 3.34 16.16 12.16
N VAL A 107 3.26 14.95 11.66
CA VAL A 107 2.12 14.45 10.88
C VAL A 107 1.29 13.53 11.76
N ARG A 108 0.01 13.81 11.88
CA ARG A 108 -0.91 13.06 12.76
C ARG A 108 -2.08 12.52 11.99
N GLN A 109 -2.48 11.30 12.35
CA GLN A 109 -3.65 10.63 11.80
C GLN A 109 -4.33 9.82 12.91
N GLN A 110 -5.64 9.68 12.84
CA GLN A 110 -6.42 8.88 13.77
C GLN A 110 -7.51 8.12 13.03
N ASN A 111 -7.65 6.84 13.33
CA ASN A 111 -8.74 6.00 12.84
C ASN A 111 -8.85 5.89 11.31
N SER A 112 -7.75 5.71 10.64
CA SER A 112 -7.70 5.49 9.20
C SER A 112 -7.48 6.76 8.35
N GLY A 113 -6.64 6.60 7.39
CA GLY A 113 -6.34 7.62 6.38
C GLY A 113 -5.19 7.21 5.48
N TRP A 114 -4.80 8.13 4.64
CA TRP A 114 -3.71 7.95 3.70
C TRP A 114 -2.56 8.90 4.02
N PHE A 115 -1.37 8.42 3.73
CA PHE A 115 -0.13 9.20 3.77
C PHE A 115 0.48 9.26 2.37
N ARG A 116 1.17 10.35 2.09
CA ARG A 116 2.05 10.50 0.95
C ARG A 116 3.44 10.80 1.46
N PHE A 117 4.39 10.04 1.01
CA PHE A 117 5.80 10.21 1.36
C PHE A 117 6.62 10.48 0.10
N GLU A 118 7.32 11.60 0.12
CA GLU A 118 8.30 11.98 -0.89
C GLU A 118 9.71 11.66 -0.36
N PRO A 119 10.32 10.54 -0.78
CA PRO A 119 11.57 10.06 -0.18
C PRO A 119 12.73 11.05 -0.30
N ARG A 120 12.85 11.72 -1.45
CA ARG A 120 13.95 12.68 -1.71
C ARG A 120 14.01 13.83 -0.72
N LEU A 121 12.87 14.24 -0.20
CA LEU A 121 12.77 15.34 0.75
C LEU A 121 12.52 14.86 2.18
N HIS A 122 12.34 13.56 2.39
CA HIS A 122 11.83 13.01 3.67
C HIS A 122 10.54 13.73 4.12
N ARG A 123 9.71 14.10 3.15
CA ARG A 123 8.48 14.81 3.41
C ARG A 123 7.30 13.86 3.46
N LEU A 124 6.68 13.77 4.62
CA LEU A 124 5.44 13.04 4.82
C LEU A 124 4.28 14.03 4.92
N THR A 125 3.19 13.73 4.26
CA THR A 125 1.91 14.42 4.41
C THR A 125 0.80 13.41 4.69
N SER A 126 -0.12 13.78 5.58
CA SER A 126 -1.38 13.07 5.74
C SER A 126 -2.40 13.70 4.80
N PHE A 127 -3.07 12.90 4.00
CA PHE A 127 -4.12 13.40 3.13
C PHE A 127 -5.33 12.46 3.18
N GLY A 128 -6.50 13.04 3.21
CA GLY A 128 -7.75 12.27 3.23
C GLY A 128 -7.88 11.35 4.45
N THR A 129 -8.91 11.57 5.21
CA THR A 129 -9.32 10.64 6.27
C THR A 129 -10.61 9.98 5.86
N TYR A 130 -10.65 8.66 5.95
CA TYR A 130 -11.87 7.91 5.73
C TYR A 130 -11.97 6.84 6.80
N HIS A 131 -12.92 6.99 7.68
CA HIS A 131 -13.17 6.04 8.76
C HIS A 131 -13.51 4.67 8.17
N SER A 132 -12.54 3.80 8.11
CA SER A 132 -12.64 2.53 7.41
C SER A 132 -12.11 1.40 8.27
N THR A 133 -13.00 0.45 8.55
CA THR A 133 -12.59 -0.85 9.08
C THR A 133 -12.06 -1.72 7.94
N ASN A 134 -10.86 -2.26 8.12
CA ASN A 134 -10.22 -3.16 7.15
C ASN A 134 -10.17 -2.58 5.72
N PRO A 135 -9.62 -1.40 5.51
CA PRO A 135 -9.45 -0.84 4.17
C PRO A 135 -8.36 -1.62 3.42
N TRP A 136 -8.58 -1.87 2.15
CA TRP A 136 -7.63 -2.54 1.29
C TRP A 136 -7.60 -1.87 -0.08
N GLY A 137 -6.39 -1.73 -0.61
CA GLY A 137 -6.16 -1.26 -1.97
C GLY A 137 -6.06 0.26 -2.08
N VAL A 138 -4.91 0.68 -2.55
CA VAL A 138 -4.63 2.00 -3.10
C VAL A 138 -4.31 1.79 -4.56
N THR A 139 -4.92 2.54 -5.45
CA THR A 139 -4.59 2.49 -6.87
C THR A 139 -4.89 3.83 -7.54
N PHE A 140 -4.26 4.04 -8.69
CA PHE A 140 -4.40 5.25 -9.47
C PHE A 140 -4.90 4.88 -10.87
N ASP A 141 -5.74 5.73 -11.43
CA ASP A 141 -6.11 5.63 -12.86
C ASP A 141 -5.04 6.27 -13.76
N ASP A 142 -5.24 6.19 -15.09
CA ASP A 142 -4.35 6.77 -16.10
C ASP A 142 -4.15 8.30 -15.95
N TRP A 143 -5.01 8.97 -15.21
CA TRP A 143 -4.98 10.40 -14.94
C TRP A 143 -4.36 10.75 -13.59
N GLY A 144 -3.88 9.76 -12.86
CA GLY A 144 -3.34 9.94 -11.52
C GLY A 144 -4.39 10.18 -10.44
N GLN A 145 -5.65 9.86 -10.69
CA GLN A 145 -6.69 9.96 -9.69
C GLN A 145 -6.61 8.79 -8.73
N HIS A 146 -6.49 9.07 -7.44
CA HIS A 146 -6.46 8.06 -6.41
C HIS A 146 -7.85 7.46 -6.19
N VAL A 147 -7.95 6.17 -6.41
CA VAL A 147 -9.19 5.41 -6.20
C VAL A 147 -8.99 4.45 -5.03
N ALA A 148 -9.89 4.52 -4.08
CA ALA A 148 -9.90 3.66 -2.90
C ALA A 148 -11.26 2.97 -2.74
N SER A 149 -11.30 1.91 -1.96
CA SER A 149 -12.54 1.22 -1.66
C SER A 149 -12.63 0.80 -0.20
N HIS A 150 -13.87 0.64 0.26
CA HIS A 150 -14.16 0.17 1.59
C HIS A 150 -14.67 -1.28 1.54
N PRO A 151 -14.07 -2.22 2.30
CA PRO A 151 -14.41 -3.64 2.16
C PRO A 151 -15.82 -4.00 2.64
N ILE A 152 -16.39 -3.25 3.56
CA ILE A 152 -17.70 -3.55 4.16
C ILE A 152 -18.82 -2.81 3.42
N TYR A 153 -18.64 -1.51 3.19
CA TYR A 153 -19.66 -0.64 2.58
C TYR A 153 -19.45 -0.42 1.07
N ALA A 154 -18.37 -0.88 0.59
CA ALA A 154 -18.06 -1.33 -0.74
C ALA A 154 -18.37 -0.42 -1.90
N GLN A 155 -17.97 0.79 -1.88
CA GLN A 155 -17.97 1.55 -3.12
C GLN A 155 -16.58 2.09 -3.38
N ALA A 156 -16.11 1.96 -4.61
CA ALA A 156 -14.96 2.69 -5.05
C ALA A 156 -15.28 4.19 -4.99
N PHE A 157 -14.33 4.98 -4.56
CA PHE A 157 -14.48 6.43 -4.47
C PHE A 157 -13.12 7.09 -4.76
N HIS A 158 -13.15 8.32 -5.23
CA HIS A 158 -11.94 9.13 -5.34
C HIS A 158 -11.51 9.56 -3.95
N ALA A 159 -10.29 9.22 -3.58
CA ALA A 159 -9.67 9.72 -2.36
C ALA A 159 -9.18 11.14 -2.63
N LEU A 160 -9.79 12.09 -1.98
CA LEU A 160 -9.53 13.52 -2.12
C LEU A 160 -9.06 14.12 -0.79
N ASP A 161 -8.22 15.12 -0.85
CA ASP A 161 -7.72 15.86 0.31
C ASP A 161 -8.18 17.32 0.24
N PRO A 162 -8.52 17.96 1.36
CA PRO A 162 -9.04 17.42 2.62
C PRO A 162 -10.54 17.21 2.52
N VAL A 163 -11.04 16.07 2.88
CA VAL A 163 -12.49 15.80 2.74
C VAL A 163 -13.09 15.08 3.92
N TYR A 164 -14.29 15.48 4.23
CA TYR A 164 -15.16 14.66 5.07
C TYR A 164 -15.55 13.37 4.34
N PRO A 165 -15.64 12.23 5.02
CA PRO A 165 -15.93 10.94 4.39
C PRO A 165 -17.13 10.92 3.45
N LYS A 166 -18.14 11.74 3.72
CA LYS A 166 -19.36 11.83 2.91
C LYS A 166 -19.19 12.62 1.59
N GLN A 167 -18.07 13.31 1.43
CA GLN A 167 -17.82 14.18 0.27
C GLN A 167 -16.98 13.48 -0.83
N HIS A 168 -16.47 12.29 -0.56
CA HIS A 168 -15.75 11.53 -1.58
C HIS A 168 -16.69 11.20 -2.74
N SER A 169 -16.30 11.64 -3.92
CA SER A 169 -17.03 11.34 -5.14
C SER A 169 -16.81 9.89 -5.57
N ARG A 170 -17.73 9.37 -6.35
CA ARG A 170 -17.65 8.00 -6.87
C ARG A 170 -17.26 8.01 -8.32
N PRO A 171 -16.26 7.22 -8.74
CA PRO A 171 -15.94 7.08 -10.15
C PRO A 171 -17.14 6.53 -10.92
N ALA A 172 -17.43 7.13 -12.06
CA ALA A 172 -18.49 6.66 -12.93
C ALA A 172 -18.17 5.24 -13.45
N GLY A 173 -19.16 4.36 -13.41
CA GLY A 173 -19.04 3.00 -13.95
C GLY A 173 -18.34 1.99 -13.04
N LEU A 174 -17.67 2.40 -11.99
CA LEU A 174 -17.05 1.47 -11.04
C LEU A 174 -18.05 1.03 -9.99
N ARG A 175 -18.58 -0.16 -10.16
CA ARG A 175 -19.41 -0.79 -9.13
C ARG A 175 -18.53 -1.43 -8.08
N ALA A 176 -18.73 -1.02 -6.84
CA ALA A 176 -18.09 -1.67 -5.73
C ALA A 176 -19.05 -2.65 -5.06
N TYR A 177 -18.49 -3.78 -4.66
CA TYR A 177 -19.20 -4.83 -3.95
C TYR A 177 -18.59 -5.01 -2.57
N SER A 178 -19.37 -5.37 -1.57
CA SER A 178 -18.87 -5.63 -0.22
C SER A 178 -17.90 -6.82 -0.18
N GLY A 179 -16.99 -6.80 0.79
CA GLY A 179 -16.04 -7.87 0.99
C GLY A 179 -14.90 -7.87 -0.02
N THR A 180 -14.40 -6.70 -0.35
CA THR A 180 -13.26 -6.54 -1.25
C THR A 180 -11.96 -6.39 -0.47
N CYS A 181 -10.89 -6.91 -1.04
CA CYS A 181 -9.51 -6.62 -0.67
C CYS A 181 -8.80 -6.04 -1.89
N GLY A 182 -7.57 -6.35 -2.21
CA GLY A 182 -6.82 -5.73 -3.29
C GLY A 182 -7.61 -5.27 -4.53
N GLN A 183 -7.18 -4.20 -5.13
CA GLN A 183 -7.76 -3.59 -6.32
C GLN A 183 -6.66 -2.99 -7.18
N GLU A 184 -6.85 -3.00 -8.51
CA GLU A 184 -5.90 -2.45 -9.45
C GLU A 184 -6.55 -2.09 -10.79
N PHE A 185 -6.02 -1.09 -11.47
CA PHE A 185 -6.29 -0.88 -12.88
C PHE A 185 -5.40 -1.78 -13.73
N VAL A 186 -5.96 -2.35 -14.80
CA VAL A 186 -5.25 -3.29 -15.66
C VAL A 186 -4.58 -2.52 -16.79
N ASP A 187 -3.27 -2.37 -16.70
CA ASP A 187 -2.41 -1.81 -17.74
C ASP A 187 -1.22 -2.73 -18.09
N PHE A 188 -1.26 -3.97 -17.62
CA PHE A 188 -0.21 -4.97 -17.82
C PHE A 188 -0.27 -5.58 -19.22
N ALA A 189 0.80 -5.45 -19.98
CA ALA A 189 0.90 -5.97 -21.35
C ALA A 189 0.66 -7.50 -21.44
N SER A 190 0.86 -8.24 -20.36
CA SER A 190 0.60 -9.69 -20.27
C SER A 190 -0.88 -10.05 -20.17
N TRP A 191 -1.74 -9.09 -19.90
CA TRP A 191 -3.18 -9.35 -19.79
C TRP A 191 -3.88 -9.19 -21.15
N PRO A 192 -5.00 -9.90 -21.40
CA PRO A 192 -5.75 -9.81 -22.63
C PRO A 192 -6.16 -8.37 -22.96
N LYS A 193 -6.15 -8.03 -24.26
CA LYS A 193 -6.47 -6.66 -24.73
C LYS A 193 -7.84 -6.17 -24.29
N GLU A 194 -8.81 -7.06 -24.21
CA GLU A 194 -10.18 -6.77 -23.76
C GLU A 194 -10.28 -6.43 -22.27
N MET A 195 -9.26 -6.77 -21.50
CA MET A 195 -9.18 -6.41 -20.07
C MET A 195 -8.39 -5.15 -19.79
N GLN A 196 -7.64 -4.65 -20.79
CA GLN A 196 -6.84 -3.44 -20.65
C GLN A 196 -7.72 -2.24 -20.29
N ARG A 197 -7.24 -1.39 -19.38
CA ARG A 197 -7.98 -0.28 -18.78
C ARG A 197 -9.20 -0.71 -17.96
N GLY A 198 -9.32 -2.01 -17.68
CA GLY A 198 -10.29 -2.54 -16.75
C GLY A 198 -9.87 -2.27 -15.30
N TYR A 199 -10.81 -2.40 -14.40
CA TYR A 199 -10.57 -2.31 -12.96
C TYR A 199 -10.81 -3.66 -12.33
N VAL A 200 -9.76 -4.25 -11.77
CA VAL A 200 -9.82 -5.55 -11.10
C VAL A 200 -9.96 -5.36 -9.60
N LYS A 201 -10.78 -6.18 -9.01
CA LYS A 201 -11.09 -6.16 -7.60
C LYS A 201 -11.22 -7.56 -7.04
N VAL A 202 -10.43 -7.89 -6.05
CA VAL A 202 -10.52 -9.17 -5.36
C VAL A 202 -11.63 -9.12 -4.31
N ARG A 203 -12.41 -10.19 -4.22
CA ARG A 203 -13.47 -10.34 -3.22
C ARG A 203 -13.24 -11.57 -2.37
N TYR A 204 -13.30 -11.42 -1.07
CA TYR A 204 -13.22 -12.53 -0.12
C TYR A 204 -14.59 -13.05 0.33
N LYS A 205 -15.67 -12.30 0.07
CA LYS A 205 -17.04 -12.74 0.34
C LYS A 205 -17.71 -13.24 -0.93
N PRO A 206 -18.33 -14.43 -0.92
CA PRO A 206 -19.11 -14.89 -2.07
C PRO A 206 -20.26 -13.93 -2.35
N THR A 207 -20.56 -13.75 -3.61
CA THR A 207 -21.78 -13.05 -4.01
C THR A 207 -22.96 -13.98 -3.78
N ASN A 208 -23.84 -13.65 -2.88
CA ASN A 208 -25.22 -14.11 -3.02
C ASN A 208 -25.76 -13.40 -4.27
N ARG A 209 -26.09 -14.19 -5.27
CA ARG A 209 -26.77 -13.73 -6.46
C ARG A 209 -28.22 -13.45 -6.13
#